data_ee21ea3d480332a000875784d8c216b6
#
_entry.id   ee21ea3d480332a000875784d8c216b6
#
_cell.length_a   1.000
_cell.length_b   1.000
_cell.length_c   1.000
_cell.angle_alpha   90.00
_cell.angle_beta   90.00
_cell.angle_gamma   90.00
#
_symmetry.space_group_name_H-M   'P 1'
#
loop_
_entity.id
_entity.type
_entity.pdbx_description
1 polymer ?
#
loop_
_entity_poly.entity_id
_entity_poly.type
_entity_poly.pdbx_seq_one_letter_code
_entity_poly.pdbx_strand_id
1 'polypeptide(L)'
;EMFKKELLSPQEFEQIKYRTEGAKIEWEQAKLNLSYTKITSPISGIVGERLRRLGERIQITDKLFTVINTEEMIAVVYVPEREIEHISKRQNALIFSDVLKDKIFTGWVKRVSPAVDPQSGTFKVTVGIRNVDNKLRPGMFVNVRIVTDTHKDAVLIPKTAVVYENETMNVFVVRDSVARRIRILPGYQDYQNIESLSGIEAGEKIIVVGQAGLKDSTKVKIIALRDDNSQKSS
;
A
#
# COMPACT_ATOMS: atom_id res chain seq x y z
N GLU A 1 57.39 -23.37 -8.18
CA GLU A 1 58.81 -23.18 -7.81
C GLU A 1 59.75 -23.92 -8.70
N MET A 2 59.50 -25.21 -9.04
CA MET A 2 60.35 -26.05 -9.93
C MET A 2 60.51 -25.45 -11.32
N PHE A 3 59.44 -24.90 -11.93
CA PHE A 3 59.49 -24.24 -13.23
C PHE A 3 60.39 -22.99 -13.21
N LYS A 4 60.35 -22.19 -12.14
CA LYS A 4 61.24 -21.01 -11.96
C LYS A 4 62.72 -21.36 -11.78
N LYS A 5 63.00 -22.63 -11.44
CA LYS A 5 64.38 -23.14 -11.30
C LYS A 5 64.81 -23.94 -12.51
N GLU A 6 64.10 -23.84 -13.69
CA GLU A 6 64.40 -24.55 -14.92
C GLU A 6 64.48 -26.07 -14.82
N LEU A 7 63.82 -26.65 -13.79
CA LEU A 7 63.78 -28.09 -13.55
C LEU A 7 62.60 -28.81 -14.25
N LEU A 8 61.77 -28.07 -14.97
CA LEU A 8 60.64 -28.54 -15.77
C LEU A 8 60.64 -27.86 -17.11
N SER A 9 60.38 -28.63 -18.17
CA SER A 9 60.18 -28.06 -19.50
C SER A 9 58.88 -27.27 -19.55
N PRO A 10 58.76 -26.22 -20.42
CA PRO A 10 57.53 -25.47 -20.60
C PRO A 10 56.33 -26.41 -20.92
N GLN A 11 56.54 -27.42 -21.70
CA GLN A 11 55.50 -28.38 -22.11
C GLN A 11 55.01 -29.24 -20.92
N GLU A 12 55.89 -29.71 -20.05
CA GLU A 12 55.52 -30.43 -18.84
C GLU A 12 54.79 -29.56 -17.84
N PHE A 13 55.19 -28.27 -17.74
CA PHE A 13 54.48 -27.32 -16.87
C PHE A 13 53.05 -27.08 -17.34
N GLU A 14 52.83 -26.84 -18.63
CA GLU A 14 51.49 -26.67 -19.21
C GLU A 14 50.65 -27.94 -19.04
N GLN A 15 51.21 -29.10 -19.24
CA GLN A 15 50.51 -30.38 -19.06
C GLN A 15 50.04 -30.59 -17.60
N ILE A 16 50.91 -30.27 -16.63
CA ILE A 16 50.55 -30.35 -15.20
C ILE A 16 49.48 -29.30 -14.86
N LYS A 17 49.58 -28.08 -15.42
CA LYS A 17 48.60 -27.03 -15.23
C LYS A 17 47.24 -27.46 -15.75
N TYR A 18 47.11 -27.92 -16.97
CA TYR A 18 45.83 -28.41 -17.51
C TYR A 18 45.25 -29.59 -16.73
N ARG A 19 46.11 -30.50 -16.29
CA ARG A 19 45.66 -31.61 -15.43
C ARG A 19 45.12 -31.14 -14.09
N THR A 20 45.74 -30.14 -13.49
CA THR A 20 45.30 -29.54 -12.22
C THR A 20 44.00 -28.78 -12.39
N GLU A 21 43.87 -28.02 -13.47
CA GLU A 21 42.62 -27.32 -13.80
C GLU A 21 41.47 -28.29 -14.06
N GLY A 22 41.71 -29.36 -14.79
CA GLY A 22 40.73 -30.43 -15.04
C GLY A 22 40.26 -31.10 -13.73
N ALA A 23 41.21 -31.50 -12.88
CA ALA A 23 40.87 -32.09 -11.57
C ALA A 23 40.08 -31.10 -10.66
N LYS A 24 40.39 -29.82 -10.74
CA LYS A 24 39.65 -28.77 -10.02
C LYS A 24 38.20 -28.67 -10.51
N ILE A 25 37.99 -28.69 -11.82
CA ILE A 25 36.65 -28.67 -12.43
C ILE A 25 35.84 -29.91 -11.99
N GLU A 26 36.43 -31.09 -12.04
CA GLU A 26 35.78 -32.31 -11.57
C GLU A 26 35.38 -32.23 -10.09
N TRP A 27 36.27 -31.71 -9.25
CA TRP A 27 35.97 -31.49 -7.83
C TRP A 27 34.84 -30.52 -7.59
N GLU A 28 34.82 -29.39 -8.30
CA GLU A 28 33.76 -28.39 -8.23
C GLU A 28 32.43 -29.01 -8.69
N GLN A 29 32.42 -29.79 -9.75
CA GLN A 29 31.22 -30.49 -10.23
C GLN A 29 30.71 -31.52 -9.21
N ALA A 30 31.60 -32.30 -8.60
CA ALA A 30 31.21 -33.26 -7.55
C ALA A 30 30.63 -32.53 -6.31
N LYS A 31 31.24 -31.40 -5.93
CA LYS A 31 30.76 -30.58 -4.83
C LYS A 31 29.37 -29.97 -5.13
N LEU A 32 29.14 -29.50 -6.36
CA LEU A 32 27.85 -29.02 -6.81
C LEU A 32 26.78 -30.12 -6.76
N ASN A 33 27.11 -31.32 -7.27
CA ASN A 33 26.20 -32.44 -7.22
C ASN A 33 25.84 -32.84 -5.77
N LEU A 34 26.82 -32.81 -4.87
CA LEU A 34 26.56 -33.02 -3.43
C LEU A 34 25.64 -31.92 -2.86
N SER A 35 25.79 -30.68 -3.27
CA SER A 35 24.91 -29.60 -2.80
C SER A 35 23.46 -29.80 -3.20
N TYR A 36 23.19 -30.40 -4.35
CA TYR A 36 21.83 -30.70 -4.83
C TYR A 36 21.15 -31.84 -4.06
N THR A 37 21.87 -32.61 -3.29
CA THR A 37 21.26 -33.63 -2.41
C THR A 37 20.56 -32.99 -1.19
N LYS A 38 20.88 -31.74 -0.87
CA LYS A 38 20.25 -30.97 0.21
C LYS A 38 19.39 -29.88 -0.36
N ILE A 39 18.09 -30.11 -0.39
CA ILE A 39 17.11 -29.14 -0.90
C ILE A 39 16.75 -28.17 0.21
N THR A 40 17.02 -26.87 -0.02
CA THR A 40 16.72 -25.78 0.93
C THR A 40 15.82 -24.76 0.28
N SER A 41 14.96 -24.11 1.09
CA SER A 41 14.14 -22.99 0.62
C SER A 41 15.01 -21.75 0.38
N PRO A 42 14.88 -21.06 -0.77
CA PRO A 42 15.56 -19.81 -1.04
C PRO A 42 14.92 -18.61 -0.30
N ILE A 43 13.76 -18.80 0.31
CA ILE A 43 13.02 -17.75 1.03
C ILE A 43 12.65 -18.25 2.44
N SER A 44 12.55 -17.32 3.38
CA SER A 44 11.93 -17.57 4.68
C SER A 44 10.41 -17.58 4.54
N GLY A 45 9.74 -18.46 5.28
CA GLY A 45 8.29 -18.56 5.20
C GLY A 45 7.75 -19.83 5.86
N ILE A 46 6.48 -20.07 5.63
CA ILE A 46 5.74 -21.22 6.15
C ILE A 46 5.54 -22.23 5.01
N VAL A 47 5.72 -23.52 5.32
CA VAL A 47 5.38 -24.58 4.36
C VAL A 47 3.86 -24.63 4.21
N GLY A 48 3.37 -24.17 3.06
CA GLY A 48 1.95 -24.19 2.72
C GLY A 48 1.48 -25.58 2.29
N GLU A 49 2.32 -26.28 1.53
CA GLU A 49 1.98 -27.59 1.00
C GLU A 49 3.23 -28.46 0.86
N ARG A 50 3.08 -29.73 1.18
CA ARG A 50 4.08 -30.79 0.92
C ARG A 50 3.54 -31.72 -0.16
N LEU A 51 4.16 -31.71 -1.33
CA LEU A 51 3.71 -32.44 -2.53
C LEU A 51 4.29 -33.86 -2.66
N ARG A 52 5.32 -34.19 -1.89
CA ARG A 52 5.97 -35.49 -1.89
C ARG A 52 6.12 -36.05 -0.48
N ARG A 53 6.07 -37.35 -0.34
CA ARG A 53 6.22 -38.05 0.94
C ARG A 53 7.64 -38.61 1.09
N LEU A 54 8.03 -38.88 2.32
CA LEU A 54 9.28 -39.57 2.61
C LEU A 54 9.26 -40.97 1.96
N GLY A 55 10.36 -41.35 1.28
CA GLY A 55 10.49 -42.63 0.57
C GLY A 55 9.98 -42.60 -0.88
N GLU A 56 9.32 -41.52 -1.33
CA GLU A 56 8.95 -41.40 -2.74
C GLU A 56 10.17 -41.10 -3.62
N ARG A 57 10.17 -41.72 -4.83
CA ARG A 57 11.14 -41.36 -5.86
C ARG A 57 10.82 -39.99 -6.45
N ILE A 58 11.81 -39.11 -6.51
CA ILE A 58 11.68 -37.78 -7.07
C ILE A 58 12.55 -37.62 -8.33
N GLN A 59 12.13 -36.73 -9.22
CA GLN A 59 12.87 -36.28 -10.39
C GLN A 59 13.27 -34.81 -10.23
N ILE A 60 14.21 -34.35 -11.05
CA ILE A 60 14.74 -32.95 -10.99
C ILE A 60 13.64 -31.90 -11.15
N THR A 61 12.58 -32.22 -11.91
CA THR A 61 11.47 -31.29 -12.19
C THR A 61 10.34 -31.34 -11.16
N ASP A 62 10.43 -32.22 -10.17
CA ASP A 62 9.36 -32.42 -9.20
C ASP A 62 9.30 -31.27 -8.20
N LYS A 63 8.08 -30.76 -7.99
CA LYS A 63 7.79 -29.83 -6.91
C LYS A 63 7.66 -30.61 -5.60
N LEU A 64 8.44 -30.25 -4.60
CA LEU A 64 8.46 -30.93 -3.30
C LEU A 64 7.63 -30.19 -2.25
N PHE A 65 7.82 -28.90 -2.17
CA PHE A 65 7.16 -28.02 -1.19
C PHE A 65 6.74 -26.70 -1.83
N THR A 66 5.65 -26.14 -1.31
CA THR A 66 5.28 -24.76 -1.53
C THR A 66 5.59 -23.98 -0.26
N VAL A 67 6.52 -23.02 -0.33
CA VAL A 67 6.86 -22.13 0.80
C VAL A 67 6.24 -20.77 0.54
N ILE A 68 5.52 -20.23 1.52
CA ILE A 68 4.80 -18.99 1.45
C ILE A 68 5.42 -18.00 2.43
N ASN A 69 5.87 -16.86 1.92
CA ASN A 69 6.23 -15.72 2.79
C ASN A 69 4.94 -14.98 3.16
N THR A 70 4.65 -14.90 4.45
CA THR A 70 3.45 -14.24 4.99
C THR A 70 3.72 -12.88 5.62
N GLU A 71 4.99 -12.48 5.75
CA GLU A 71 5.36 -11.19 6.36
C GLU A 71 4.95 -9.99 5.48
N GLU A 72 5.17 -10.14 4.17
CA GLU A 72 4.75 -9.15 3.18
C GLU A 72 3.77 -9.78 2.20
N MET A 73 2.53 -9.36 2.28
CA MET A 73 1.50 -9.77 1.34
C MET A 73 1.38 -8.74 0.21
N ILE A 74 0.91 -9.18 -0.94
CA ILE A 74 0.59 -8.28 -2.04
C ILE A 74 -0.88 -8.40 -2.41
N ALA A 75 -1.55 -7.27 -2.61
CA ALA A 75 -2.82 -7.19 -3.29
C ALA A 75 -2.60 -6.69 -4.72
N VAL A 76 -3.29 -7.31 -5.66
CA VAL A 76 -3.31 -6.88 -7.05
C VAL A 76 -4.66 -6.26 -7.32
N VAL A 77 -4.65 -5.00 -7.73
CA VAL A 77 -5.86 -4.25 -8.09
C VAL A 77 -5.75 -3.72 -9.51
N TYR A 78 -6.90 -3.61 -10.17
CA TYR A 78 -7.01 -3.07 -11.52
C TYR A 78 -7.74 -1.74 -11.43
N VAL A 79 -7.08 -0.68 -11.89
CA VAL A 79 -7.55 0.70 -11.77
C VAL A 79 -7.86 1.24 -13.16
N PRO A 80 -9.00 1.94 -13.38
CA PRO A 80 -9.32 2.56 -14.67
C PRO A 80 -8.21 3.53 -15.12
N GLU A 81 -7.92 3.57 -16.43
CA GLU A 81 -6.84 4.39 -17.00
C GLU A 81 -6.96 5.89 -16.67
N ARG A 82 -8.17 6.42 -16.54
CA ARG A 82 -8.42 7.81 -16.17
C ARG A 82 -7.81 8.23 -14.84
N GLU A 83 -7.52 7.27 -13.96
CA GLU A 83 -6.93 7.51 -12.64
C GLU A 83 -5.40 7.42 -12.64
N ILE A 84 -4.76 7.21 -13.83
CA ILE A 84 -3.33 6.92 -13.92
C ILE A 84 -2.46 8.07 -13.40
N GLU A 85 -2.89 9.32 -13.60
CA GLU A 85 -2.17 10.49 -13.12
C GLU A 85 -2.19 10.63 -11.59
N HIS A 86 -3.22 10.05 -10.94
CA HIS A 86 -3.40 10.12 -9.49
C HIS A 86 -2.71 8.99 -8.74
N ILE A 87 -2.21 7.96 -9.44
CA ILE A 87 -1.62 6.77 -8.81
C ILE A 87 -0.12 6.74 -8.99
N SER A 88 0.60 6.81 -7.88
CA SER A 88 2.06 6.80 -7.85
C SER A 88 2.61 5.80 -6.84
N LYS A 89 3.88 5.38 -7.05
CA LYS A 89 4.58 4.52 -6.09
C LYS A 89 4.67 5.19 -4.71
N ARG A 90 4.62 4.38 -3.66
CA ARG A 90 4.71 4.76 -2.24
C ARG A 90 3.49 5.47 -1.67
N GLN A 91 2.44 5.71 -2.45
CA GLN A 91 1.18 6.20 -1.87
C GLN A 91 0.66 5.21 -0.84
N ASN A 92 0.10 5.75 0.24
CA ASN A 92 -0.53 4.95 1.28
C ASN A 92 -1.80 4.29 0.74
N ALA A 93 -2.08 3.11 1.24
CA ALA A 93 -3.29 2.38 0.92
C ALA A 93 -3.90 1.79 2.19
N LEU A 94 -5.22 1.80 2.26
CA LEU A 94 -5.99 1.15 3.30
C LEU A 94 -6.63 -0.11 2.71
N ILE A 95 -6.49 -1.21 3.40
CA ILE A 95 -6.94 -2.52 2.95
C ILE A 95 -8.00 -3.04 3.91
N PHE A 96 -9.13 -3.42 3.35
CA PHE A 96 -10.29 -3.93 4.06
C PHE A 96 -10.59 -5.35 3.58
N SER A 97 -11.04 -6.20 4.47
CA SER A 97 -11.49 -7.55 4.14
C SER A 97 -12.87 -7.78 4.73
N ASP A 98 -13.79 -8.25 3.92
CA ASP A 98 -15.16 -8.55 4.36
C ASP A 98 -15.20 -9.69 5.41
N VAL A 99 -14.17 -10.54 5.42
CA VAL A 99 -13.98 -11.62 6.39
C VAL A 99 -13.45 -11.10 7.72
N LEU A 100 -12.65 -10.02 7.70
CA LEU A 100 -11.98 -9.41 8.86
C LEU A 100 -12.54 -8.00 9.09
N LYS A 101 -13.85 -7.90 9.30
CA LYS A 101 -14.64 -6.65 9.31
C LYS A 101 -14.12 -5.56 10.25
N ASP A 102 -13.51 -5.94 11.38
CA ASP A 102 -13.04 -5.01 12.40
C ASP A 102 -11.57 -4.59 12.24
N LYS A 103 -10.93 -5.00 11.13
CA LYS A 103 -9.52 -4.71 10.88
C LYS A 103 -9.30 -3.97 9.59
N ILE A 104 -8.57 -2.86 9.72
CA ILE A 104 -8.03 -2.11 8.61
C ILE A 104 -6.53 -2.39 8.58
N PHE A 105 -6.06 -2.87 7.43
CA PHE A 105 -4.64 -3.08 7.21
C PHE A 105 -4.08 -1.90 6.45
N THR A 106 -2.86 -1.50 6.78
CA THR A 106 -2.15 -0.45 6.07
C THR A 106 -1.20 -1.06 5.05
N GLY A 107 -1.07 -0.41 3.92
CA GLY A 107 -0.18 -0.81 2.85
C GLY A 107 0.30 0.39 2.05
N TRP A 108 1.00 0.11 0.99
CA TRP A 108 1.53 1.13 0.08
C TRP A 108 1.54 0.62 -1.36
N VAL A 109 1.45 1.54 -2.31
CA VAL A 109 1.62 1.22 -3.72
C VAL A 109 3.07 0.81 -3.99
N LYS A 110 3.28 -0.48 -4.23
CA LYS A 110 4.60 -1.07 -4.49
C LYS A 110 5.02 -0.90 -5.94
N ARG A 111 4.07 -1.10 -6.86
CA ARG A 111 4.30 -0.99 -8.30
C ARG A 111 3.04 -0.61 -9.05
N VAL A 112 3.19 0.30 -9.99
CA VAL A 112 2.18 0.66 -11.00
C VAL A 112 2.65 0.08 -12.33
N SER A 113 1.78 -0.62 -13.05
CA SER A 113 2.09 -1.12 -14.39
C SER A 113 2.25 0.05 -15.36
N PRO A 114 3.26 0.05 -16.21
CA PRO A 114 3.39 1.07 -17.26
C PRO A 114 2.44 0.85 -18.44
N ALA A 115 1.77 -0.32 -18.50
CA ALA A 115 0.87 -0.69 -19.59
C ALA A 115 -0.57 -0.74 -19.11
N VAL A 116 -1.47 -0.25 -19.95
CA VAL A 116 -2.92 -0.37 -19.82
C VAL A 116 -3.36 -1.59 -20.63
N ASP A 117 -4.28 -2.37 -20.09
CA ASP A 117 -4.93 -3.46 -20.79
C ASP A 117 -6.02 -2.86 -21.70
N PRO A 118 -5.89 -3.00 -23.04
CA PRO A 118 -6.82 -2.39 -23.98
C PRO A 118 -8.23 -3.03 -23.98
N GLN A 119 -8.37 -4.23 -23.43
CA GLN A 119 -9.67 -4.90 -23.37
C GLN A 119 -10.52 -4.39 -22.20
N SER A 120 -9.88 -4.12 -21.06
CA SER A 120 -10.57 -3.67 -19.84
C SER A 120 -10.45 -2.17 -19.59
N GLY A 121 -9.54 -1.44 -20.29
CA GLY A 121 -9.24 -0.04 -20.02
C GLY A 121 -8.67 0.19 -18.64
N THR A 122 -7.98 -0.81 -18.07
CA THR A 122 -7.41 -0.74 -16.71
C THR A 122 -5.91 -0.97 -16.72
N PHE A 123 -5.25 -0.47 -15.69
CA PHE A 123 -3.86 -0.79 -15.43
C PHE A 123 -3.70 -1.51 -14.07
N LYS A 124 -2.70 -2.36 -14.00
CA LYS A 124 -2.41 -3.18 -12.82
C LYS A 124 -1.63 -2.39 -11.79
N VAL A 125 -2.14 -2.34 -10.57
CA VAL A 125 -1.43 -1.78 -9.41
C VAL A 125 -1.16 -2.91 -8.41
N THR A 126 0.07 -3.01 -7.93
CA THR A 126 0.47 -3.94 -6.87
C THR A 126 0.65 -3.15 -5.58
N VAL A 127 -0.12 -3.51 -4.58
CA VAL A 127 -0.08 -2.90 -3.24
C VAL A 127 0.60 -3.87 -2.28
N GLY A 128 1.65 -3.41 -1.61
CA GLY A 128 2.31 -4.15 -0.54
C GLY A 128 1.54 -3.97 0.77
N ILE A 129 1.39 -5.02 1.55
CA ILE A 129 0.66 -5.02 2.81
C ILE A 129 1.54 -5.68 3.86
N ARG A 130 1.77 -5.02 4.98
CA ARG A 130 2.41 -5.65 6.15
C ARG A 130 1.39 -6.49 6.90
N ASN A 131 1.61 -7.80 6.90
CA ASN A 131 0.72 -8.76 7.57
C ASN A 131 1.24 -9.10 8.98
N VAL A 132 1.35 -8.08 9.84
CA VAL A 132 1.98 -8.18 11.18
C VAL A 132 1.32 -9.28 12.03
N ASP A 133 0.01 -9.41 11.94
CA ASP A 133 -0.75 -10.40 12.75
C ASP A 133 -0.90 -11.76 12.04
N ASN A 134 -0.33 -11.96 10.86
CA ASN A 134 -0.53 -13.15 10.02
C ASN A 134 -2.01 -13.52 9.79
N LYS A 135 -2.91 -12.53 9.79
CA LYS A 135 -4.36 -12.74 9.61
C LYS A 135 -4.78 -12.79 8.16
N LEU A 136 -4.08 -12.06 7.30
CA LEU A 136 -4.29 -12.15 5.86
C LEU A 136 -3.65 -13.44 5.34
N ARG A 137 -4.36 -14.12 4.46
CA ARG A 137 -3.89 -15.35 3.80
C ARG A 137 -3.90 -15.17 2.29
N PRO A 138 -2.95 -15.77 1.57
CA PRO A 138 -3.00 -15.80 0.10
C PRO A 138 -4.34 -16.34 -0.39
N GLY A 139 -4.89 -15.72 -1.44
CA GLY A 139 -6.21 -16.08 -1.99
C GLY A 139 -7.40 -15.38 -1.36
N MET A 140 -7.20 -14.57 -0.30
CA MET A 140 -8.28 -13.75 0.23
C MET A 140 -8.61 -12.58 -0.71
N PHE A 141 -9.90 -12.25 -0.81
CA PHE A 141 -10.35 -11.02 -1.44
C PHE A 141 -10.25 -9.86 -0.47
N VAL A 142 -9.78 -8.73 -0.98
CA VAL A 142 -9.62 -7.49 -0.22
C VAL A 142 -10.06 -6.29 -1.05
N ASN A 143 -10.62 -5.30 -0.38
CA ASN A 143 -10.91 -3.99 -0.94
C ASN A 143 -9.75 -3.06 -0.61
N VAL A 144 -9.21 -2.37 -1.60
CA VAL A 144 -8.07 -1.46 -1.45
C VAL A 144 -8.51 -0.03 -1.75
N ARG A 145 -8.28 0.87 -0.81
CA ARG A 145 -8.44 2.31 -1.00
C ARG A 145 -7.06 2.94 -1.04
N ILE A 146 -6.65 3.44 -2.20
CA ILE A 146 -5.39 4.17 -2.36
C ILE A 146 -5.63 5.63 -2.00
N VAL A 147 -4.79 6.19 -1.14
CA VAL A 147 -4.84 7.59 -0.78
C VAL A 147 -4.13 8.37 -1.89
N THR A 148 -4.90 9.09 -2.69
CA THR A 148 -4.38 9.82 -3.86
C THR A 148 -3.88 11.21 -3.48
N ASP A 149 -4.51 11.83 -2.48
CA ASP A 149 -4.12 13.13 -1.99
C ASP A 149 -4.43 13.28 -0.50
N THR A 150 -3.79 14.24 0.17
CA THR A 150 -3.99 14.53 1.58
C THR A 150 -3.81 16.04 1.82
N HIS A 151 -4.88 16.73 2.15
CA HIS A 151 -4.83 18.11 2.59
C HIS A 151 -4.55 18.15 4.09
N LYS A 152 -3.36 18.61 4.46
CA LYS A 152 -3.00 18.85 5.87
C LYS A 152 -3.66 20.13 6.34
N ASP A 153 -4.11 20.13 7.61
CA ASP A 153 -4.72 21.29 8.25
C ASP A 153 -6.00 21.82 7.55
N ALA A 154 -6.71 20.92 6.83
CA ALA A 154 -7.96 21.26 6.18
C ALA A 154 -9.02 21.73 7.17
N VAL A 155 -9.71 22.83 6.85
CA VAL A 155 -10.85 23.30 7.62
C VAL A 155 -12.08 22.51 7.23
N LEU A 156 -12.52 21.60 8.10
CA LEU A 156 -13.67 20.75 7.88
C LEU A 156 -14.94 21.35 8.47
N ILE A 157 -16.01 21.34 7.70
CA ILE A 157 -17.32 21.87 8.07
C ILE A 157 -18.33 20.72 8.00
N PRO A 158 -19.11 20.46 9.05
CA PRO A 158 -20.20 19.50 8.96
C PRO A 158 -21.18 19.89 7.84
N LYS A 159 -21.54 18.93 6.99
CA LYS A 159 -22.50 19.17 5.88
C LYS A 159 -23.83 19.72 6.35
N THR A 160 -24.20 19.43 7.60
CA THR A 160 -25.39 19.96 8.25
C THR A 160 -25.36 21.46 8.46
N ALA A 161 -24.18 22.10 8.51
CA ALA A 161 -24.02 23.54 8.64
C ALA A 161 -24.14 24.31 7.32
N VAL A 162 -24.05 23.58 6.19
CA VAL A 162 -24.02 24.21 4.87
C VAL A 162 -25.42 24.59 4.42
N VAL A 163 -25.59 25.79 3.98
CA VAL A 163 -26.82 26.33 3.39
C VAL A 163 -26.58 26.56 1.91
N TYR A 164 -27.38 25.91 1.08
CA TYR A 164 -27.34 26.01 -0.38
C TYR A 164 -28.27 27.13 -0.83
N GLU A 165 -27.73 28.12 -1.50
CA GLU A 165 -28.50 29.24 -2.07
C GLU A 165 -27.96 29.60 -3.47
N ASN A 166 -28.81 29.62 -4.47
CA ASN A 166 -28.44 30.02 -5.84
C ASN A 166 -27.10 29.43 -6.32
N GLU A 167 -26.93 28.10 -6.21
CA GLU A 167 -25.73 27.35 -6.58
C GLU A 167 -24.47 27.70 -5.75
N THR A 168 -24.63 28.46 -4.70
CA THR A 168 -23.53 28.76 -3.78
C THR A 168 -23.68 28.04 -2.45
N MET A 169 -22.55 27.63 -1.90
CA MET A 169 -22.47 27.05 -0.57
C MET A 169 -22.12 28.15 0.44
N ASN A 170 -22.98 28.31 1.43
CA ASN A 170 -22.79 29.30 2.47
C ASN A 170 -22.86 28.63 3.84
N VAL A 171 -22.24 29.23 4.83
CA VAL A 171 -22.35 28.87 6.25
C VAL A 171 -22.56 30.13 7.08
N PHE A 172 -23.11 29.94 8.28
CA PHE A 172 -23.23 31.01 9.23
C PHE A 172 -22.17 30.89 10.32
N VAL A 173 -21.29 31.90 10.40
CA VAL A 173 -20.28 32.03 11.44
C VAL A 173 -20.76 32.98 12.50
N VAL A 174 -20.57 32.67 13.78
CA VAL A 174 -20.93 33.57 14.89
C VAL A 174 -19.74 34.41 15.28
N ARG A 175 -19.85 35.72 15.05
CA ARG A 175 -18.89 36.74 15.50
C ARG A 175 -19.64 37.78 16.34
N ASP A 176 -19.19 38.08 17.56
CA ASP A 176 -19.79 39.07 18.46
C ASP A 176 -21.31 38.89 18.65
N SER A 177 -21.75 37.63 18.82
CA SER A 177 -23.18 37.28 18.96
C SER A 177 -24.05 37.60 17.73
N VAL A 178 -23.44 37.78 16.58
CA VAL A 178 -24.11 38.04 15.29
C VAL A 178 -23.75 36.91 14.32
N ALA A 179 -24.75 36.37 13.66
CA ALA A 179 -24.58 35.39 12.60
C ALA A 179 -24.20 36.08 11.30
N ARG A 180 -23.02 35.79 10.79
CA ARG A 180 -22.53 36.29 9.49
C ARG A 180 -22.58 35.17 8.48
N ARG A 181 -23.25 35.42 7.36
CA ARG A 181 -23.28 34.49 6.24
C ARG A 181 -22.00 34.61 5.44
N ILE A 182 -21.28 33.54 5.32
CA ILE A 182 -20.01 33.48 4.59
C ILE A 182 -20.13 32.43 3.48
N ARG A 183 -19.78 32.82 2.27
CA ARG A 183 -19.66 31.91 1.14
C ARG A 183 -18.38 31.10 1.30
N ILE A 184 -18.48 29.76 1.13
CA ILE A 184 -17.35 28.89 1.13
C ILE A 184 -17.02 28.38 -0.28
N LEU A 185 -15.73 28.16 -0.53
CA LEU A 185 -15.27 27.40 -1.68
C LEU A 185 -15.04 25.96 -1.22
N PRO A 186 -15.85 24.99 -1.69
CA PRO A 186 -15.73 23.61 -1.25
C PRO A 186 -14.49 22.95 -1.84
N GLY A 187 -13.80 22.16 -1.03
CA GLY A 187 -12.74 21.23 -1.40
C GLY A 187 -13.25 19.79 -1.39
N TYR A 188 -12.44 18.90 -0.81
CA TYR A 188 -12.84 17.51 -0.65
C TYR A 188 -13.99 17.36 0.35
N GLN A 189 -14.77 16.30 0.17
CA GLN A 189 -15.88 15.98 1.05
C GLN A 189 -15.94 14.49 1.34
N ASP A 190 -16.31 14.18 2.57
CA ASP A 190 -16.64 12.81 3.00
C ASP A 190 -18.15 12.68 3.23
N TYR A 191 -18.57 11.62 3.95
CA TYR A 191 -19.98 11.40 4.27
C TYR A 191 -20.56 12.49 5.19
N GLN A 192 -19.77 13.03 6.11
CA GLN A 192 -20.23 13.94 7.18
C GLN A 192 -19.77 15.38 6.96
N ASN A 193 -18.58 15.58 6.39
CA ASN A 193 -17.91 16.86 6.31
C ASN A 193 -17.62 17.30 4.88
N ILE A 194 -17.41 18.59 4.73
CA ILE A 194 -16.91 19.24 3.52
C ILE A 194 -15.74 20.14 3.91
N GLU A 195 -14.67 20.08 3.14
CA GLU A 195 -13.54 20.97 3.30
C GLU A 195 -13.88 22.36 2.78
N SER A 196 -13.51 23.39 3.54
CA SER A 196 -13.53 24.78 3.09
C SER A 196 -12.15 25.22 2.65
N LEU A 197 -11.95 25.48 1.35
CA LEU A 197 -10.71 26.02 0.81
C LEU A 197 -10.57 27.52 1.06
N SER A 198 -11.66 28.20 1.30
CA SER A 198 -11.67 29.64 1.64
C SER A 198 -12.98 30.04 2.30
N GLY A 199 -12.94 31.18 3.02
CA GLY A 199 -14.10 31.80 3.66
C GLY A 199 -14.16 31.59 5.16
N ILE A 200 -13.58 30.51 5.69
CA ILE A 200 -13.59 30.19 7.14
C ILE A 200 -12.19 29.84 7.59
N GLU A 201 -11.84 30.31 8.78
CA GLU A 201 -10.60 30.00 9.46
C GLU A 201 -10.80 28.91 10.53
N ALA A 202 -9.75 28.16 10.84
CA ALA A 202 -9.79 27.15 11.88
C ALA A 202 -10.12 27.78 13.26
N GLY A 203 -11.05 27.17 13.97
CA GLY A 203 -11.49 27.66 15.29
C GLY A 203 -12.68 28.65 15.27
N GLU A 204 -13.16 29.06 14.10
CA GLU A 204 -14.38 29.85 14.01
C GLU A 204 -15.62 29.04 14.39
N LYS A 205 -16.57 29.69 15.05
CA LYS A 205 -17.83 29.06 15.49
C LYS A 205 -18.85 29.06 14.40
N ILE A 206 -19.26 27.93 13.89
CA ILE A 206 -20.28 27.77 12.85
C ILE A 206 -21.62 27.31 13.44
N ILE A 207 -22.71 27.74 12.83
CA ILE A 207 -24.05 27.34 13.24
C ILE A 207 -24.41 26.00 12.53
N VAL A 208 -24.59 24.96 13.29
CA VAL A 208 -24.95 23.61 12.79
C VAL A 208 -26.43 23.28 12.93
N VAL A 209 -27.16 24.04 13.76
CA VAL A 209 -28.60 23.85 14.01
C VAL A 209 -29.27 25.24 14.02
N GLY A 210 -30.40 25.36 13.35
CA GLY A 210 -31.18 26.63 13.28
C GLY A 210 -30.74 27.57 12.15
N GLN A 211 -29.84 27.10 11.26
CA GLN A 211 -29.36 27.86 10.10
C GLN A 211 -30.43 28.08 9.01
N ALA A 212 -31.41 27.17 8.91
CA ALA A 212 -32.47 27.25 7.92
C ALA A 212 -33.36 28.47 8.22
N GLY A 213 -33.39 29.40 7.28
CA GLY A 213 -34.17 30.66 7.42
C GLY A 213 -33.46 31.79 8.18
N LEU A 214 -32.22 31.58 8.64
CA LEU A 214 -31.43 32.64 9.27
C LEU A 214 -31.01 33.67 8.23
N LYS A 215 -31.19 34.95 8.55
CA LYS A 215 -30.72 36.05 7.70
C LYS A 215 -29.33 36.52 8.13
N ASP A 216 -28.58 37.03 7.18
CA ASP A 216 -27.28 37.64 7.49
C ASP A 216 -27.42 38.75 8.56
N SER A 217 -26.41 38.91 9.40
CA SER A 217 -26.35 39.91 10.47
C SER A 217 -27.43 39.79 11.54
N THR A 218 -28.03 38.59 11.70
CA THR A 218 -29.01 38.34 12.76
C THR A 218 -28.31 38.12 14.10
N LYS A 219 -28.82 38.77 15.16
CA LYS A 219 -28.35 38.52 16.54
C LYS A 219 -28.74 37.09 16.97
N VAL A 220 -27.78 36.33 17.48
CA VAL A 220 -27.95 34.94 17.89
C VAL A 220 -27.41 34.71 19.30
N LYS A 221 -28.02 33.79 20.02
CA LYS A 221 -27.54 33.31 21.32
C LYS A 221 -27.06 31.90 21.17
N ILE A 222 -25.82 31.62 21.54
CA ILE A 222 -25.27 30.29 21.57
C ILE A 222 -25.92 29.51 22.73
N ILE A 223 -26.61 28.41 22.42
CA ILE A 223 -27.29 27.56 23.41
C ILE A 223 -26.38 26.43 23.83
N ALA A 224 -25.63 25.82 22.90
CA ALA A 224 -24.69 24.73 23.14
C ALA A 224 -23.52 24.82 22.16
N LEU A 225 -22.34 24.44 22.61
CA LEU A 225 -21.17 24.19 21.75
C LEU A 225 -21.02 22.70 21.56
N ARG A 226 -20.84 22.26 20.33
CA ARG A 226 -20.35 20.91 20.02
C ARG A 226 -18.89 21.05 19.60
N ASP A 227 -18.00 20.47 20.40
CA ASP A 227 -16.60 20.35 20.00
C ASP A 227 -16.45 19.09 19.15
N ASP A 228 -16.18 19.26 17.87
CA ASP A 228 -15.98 18.15 16.93
C ASP A 228 -14.56 17.54 17.04
N ASN A 229 -13.90 17.77 18.18
CA ASN A 229 -12.53 17.27 18.45
C ASN A 229 -12.47 15.78 18.81
N SER A 230 -13.54 15.00 18.63
CA SER A 230 -13.63 13.61 19.06
C SER A 230 -13.19 12.57 18.03
N GLN A 231 -12.56 12.96 16.92
CA GLN A 231 -12.00 12.00 15.93
C GLN A 231 -10.51 12.22 15.61
N LYS A 232 -9.71 12.53 16.64
CA LYS A 232 -8.27 12.26 16.60
C LYS A 232 -8.01 10.99 17.41
N SER A 233 -8.26 9.83 16.83
CA SER A 233 -7.61 8.55 17.19
C SER A 233 -8.48 7.37 16.77
N SER A 234 -8.17 6.79 15.65
CA SER A 234 -8.08 5.33 15.49
C SER A 234 -7.48 5.01 14.14
#